data_7eb9689954722bdcadb092f8727a7a25
#
_entry.id   7eb9689954722bdcadb092f8727a7a25
#
_cell.length_a   1.000
_cell.length_b   1.000
_cell.length_c   1.000
_cell.angle_alpha   90.00
_cell.angle_beta   90.00
_cell.angle_gamma   90.00
#
_symmetry.space_group_name_H-M   'P 1'
#
loop_
_entity.id
_entity.type
_entity.pdbx_description
1 polymer ?
#
loop_
_entity_poly.entity_id
_entity_poly.type
_entity_poly.pdbx_seq_one_letter_code
_entity_poly.pdbx_strand_id
1 'polypeptide(L)'
;MKIEIIKCLQDNYAYLVIDKTNNLAIVIDPSESKPIIDYIEKNKLNLKFILNTHHHFDHVGGNKDLKKKYNSKVIGFKKDKDRIPEIDICLDDKDIWRSNKFEAKIYHIPGHTSGHICYHFFNQNILFT
;
A
#
# COMPACT_ATOMS: atom_id res chain seq x y z
N MET A 1 3.68 12.18 -10.28
CA MET A 1 3.84 11.00 -9.41
C MET A 1 4.88 10.06 -9.97
N LYS A 2 5.74 9.55 -9.12
CA LYS A 2 6.75 8.54 -9.51
C LYS A 2 6.35 7.19 -8.92
N ILE A 3 6.49 6.14 -9.71
CA ILE A 3 6.33 4.76 -9.24
C ILE A 3 7.70 4.12 -9.13
N GLU A 4 8.01 3.56 -7.96
CA GLU A 4 9.24 2.81 -7.73
C GLU A 4 8.89 1.39 -7.36
N ILE A 5 9.55 0.43 -8.00
CA ILE A 5 9.35 -0.99 -7.73
C ILE A 5 10.44 -1.45 -6.77
N ILE A 6 10.06 -1.99 -5.63
CA ILE A 6 11.01 -2.47 -4.61
C ILE A 6 10.91 -3.99 -4.54
N LYS A 7 12.02 -4.66 -4.82
CA LYS A 7 12.09 -6.11 -4.68
C LYS A 7 12.10 -6.47 -3.19
N CYS A 8 11.22 -7.39 -2.82
CA CYS A 8 11.09 -7.90 -1.46
C CYS A 8 11.18 -9.41 -1.47
N LEU A 9 11.67 -9.99 -0.37
CA LEU A 9 11.87 -11.44 -0.26
C LEU A 9 12.64 -11.95 -1.48
N GLN A 10 12.27 -13.11 -2.03
CA GLN A 10 12.92 -13.64 -3.23
C GLN A 10 12.19 -13.24 -4.51
N ASP A 11 10.86 -13.30 -4.50
CA ASP A 11 10.03 -13.17 -5.70
C ASP A 11 8.91 -12.15 -5.58
N ASN A 12 8.90 -11.32 -4.54
CA ASN A 12 7.84 -10.36 -4.33
C ASN A 12 8.27 -8.94 -4.70
N TYR A 13 7.29 -8.13 -5.08
CA TYR A 13 7.49 -6.71 -5.38
C TYR A 13 6.52 -5.87 -4.58
N ALA A 14 7.04 -4.85 -3.93
CA ALA A 14 6.24 -3.77 -3.36
C ALA A 14 6.36 -2.57 -4.29
N TYR A 15 5.36 -1.72 -4.27
CA TYR A 15 5.35 -0.52 -5.13
C TYR A 15 5.24 0.71 -4.26
N LEU A 16 6.11 1.69 -4.52
CA LEU A 16 6.00 3.01 -3.90
C LEU A 16 5.38 3.96 -4.91
N VAL A 17 4.37 4.69 -4.47
CA VAL A 17 3.81 5.81 -5.23
C VAL A 17 4.28 7.07 -4.52
N ILE A 18 5.04 7.89 -5.23
CA ILE A 18 5.79 9.01 -4.65
C ILE A 18 5.30 10.33 -5.20
N ASP A 19 4.91 11.23 -4.30
CA ASP A 19 4.70 12.64 -4.60
C ASP A 19 6.01 13.38 -4.31
N LYS A 20 6.79 13.64 -5.35
CA LYS A 20 8.10 14.29 -5.21
C LYS A 20 8.00 15.71 -4.73
N THR A 21 6.92 16.41 -5.05
CA THR A 21 6.72 17.81 -4.68
C THR A 21 6.66 17.98 -3.16
N ASN A 22 6.01 17.05 -2.48
CA ASN A 22 5.79 17.10 -1.04
C ASN A 22 6.60 16.07 -0.26
N ASN A 23 7.45 15.30 -0.93
CA ASN A 23 8.26 14.22 -0.34
C ASN A 23 7.41 13.19 0.41
N LEU A 24 6.23 12.89 -0.13
CA LEU A 24 5.30 11.92 0.44
C LEU A 24 5.35 10.62 -0.36
N ALA A 25 5.18 9.51 0.32
CA ALA A 25 5.11 8.21 -0.31
C ALA A 25 4.00 7.36 0.31
N ILE A 26 3.46 6.48 -0.50
CA ILE A 26 2.62 5.36 -0.05
C ILE A 26 3.25 4.08 -0.58
N VAL A 27 3.05 2.99 0.11
CA VAL A 27 3.55 1.67 -0.32
C VAL A 27 2.39 0.72 -0.54
N ILE A 28 2.48 -0.06 -1.61
CA ILE A 28 1.50 -1.09 -1.95
C ILE A 28 2.14 -2.45 -1.65
N ASP A 29 1.48 -3.25 -0.80
CA ASP A 29 1.84 -4.63 -0.49
C ASP A 29 3.31 -4.82 -0.06
N PRO A 30 3.74 -4.21 1.05
CA PRO A 30 5.11 -4.41 1.53
C PRO A 30 5.27 -5.80 2.14
N SER A 31 5.95 -6.69 1.42
CA SER A 31 6.20 -8.06 1.88
C SER A 31 7.10 -8.10 3.10
N GLU A 32 8.03 -7.17 3.18
CA GLU A 32 8.95 -6.98 4.31
C GLU A 32 9.28 -5.50 4.45
N SER A 33 9.75 -5.10 5.62
CA SER A 33 9.96 -3.68 5.92
C SER A 33 11.32 -3.15 5.46
N LYS A 34 12.39 -3.93 5.59
CA LYS A 34 13.76 -3.43 5.40
C LYS A 34 14.01 -2.75 4.06
N PRO A 35 13.73 -3.36 2.90
CA PRO A 35 14.01 -2.67 1.63
C PRO A 35 13.18 -1.40 1.45
N ILE A 36 11.99 -1.35 2.02
CA ILE A 36 11.16 -0.15 1.99
C ILE A 36 11.80 0.95 2.84
N ILE A 37 12.21 0.62 4.06
CA ILE A 37 12.88 1.56 4.96
C ILE A 37 14.14 2.12 4.30
N ASP A 38 14.96 1.25 3.71
CA ASP A 38 16.21 1.66 3.06
C ASP A 38 15.94 2.70 1.97
N TYR A 39 14.92 2.49 1.15
CA TYR A 39 14.56 3.44 0.09
C TYR A 39 14.00 4.75 0.66
N ILE A 40 13.10 4.67 1.61
CA ILE A 40 12.47 5.84 2.25
C ILE A 40 13.54 6.73 2.91
N GLU A 41 14.47 6.12 3.65
CA GLU A 41 15.54 6.88 4.34
C GLU A 41 16.52 7.49 3.36
N LYS A 42 16.95 6.73 2.34
CA LYS A 42 17.87 7.22 1.32
C LYS A 42 17.31 8.42 0.56
N ASN A 43 16.02 8.42 0.28
CA ASN A 43 15.37 9.45 -0.52
C ASN A 43 14.66 10.51 0.34
N LYS A 44 14.78 10.44 1.66
CA LYS A 44 14.21 11.40 2.61
C LYS A 44 12.72 11.62 2.41
N LEU A 45 11.99 10.52 2.24
CA LEU A 45 10.54 10.53 2.03
C LEU A 45 9.81 10.34 3.35
N ASN A 46 8.54 10.75 3.36
CA ASN A 46 7.62 10.50 4.47
C ASN A 46 6.61 9.46 4.01
N LEU A 47 6.68 8.25 4.59
CA LEU A 47 5.77 7.18 4.28
C LEU A 47 4.46 7.37 5.04
N LYS A 48 3.41 7.80 4.36
CA LYS A 48 2.14 8.17 4.98
C LYS A 48 1.16 7.00 5.08
N PHE A 49 1.11 6.15 4.07
CA PHE A 49 0.10 5.09 3.99
C PHE A 49 0.70 3.79 3.47
N ILE A 50 0.12 2.69 3.96
CA ILE A 50 0.40 1.32 3.51
C ILE A 50 -0.91 0.79 2.97
N LEU A 51 -0.94 0.42 1.69
CA LEU A 51 -2.13 -0.08 1.01
C LEU A 51 -1.96 -1.57 0.73
N ASN A 52 -2.88 -2.38 1.22
CA ASN A 52 -2.84 -3.82 0.97
C ASN A 52 -3.93 -4.22 -0.02
N THR A 53 -3.56 -5.00 -1.03
CA THR A 53 -4.52 -5.55 -2.00
C THR A 53 -5.25 -6.76 -1.43
N HIS A 54 -4.57 -7.53 -0.57
CA HIS A 54 -5.15 -8.69 0.11
C HIS A 54 -4.32 -9.06 1.35
N HIS A 55 -4.75 -10.10 2.07
CA HIS A 55 -4.23 -10.41 3.41
C HIS A 55 -3.07 -11.41 3.46
N HIS A 56 -2.63 -11.99 2.34
CA HIS A 56 -1.55 -12.98 2.35
C HIS A 56 -0.28 -12.37 2.97
N PHE A 57 0.45 -13.16 3.77
CA PHE A 57 1.58 -12.64 4.55
C PHE A 57 2.66 -11.99 3.69
N ASP A 58 2.86 -12.47 2.47
CA ASP A 58 3.84 -11.93 1.53
C ASP A 58 3.41 -10.59 0.91
N HIS A 59 2.26 -10.06 1.32
CA HIS A 59 1.77 -8.73 0.93
C HIS A 59 1.56 -7.80 2.13
N VAL A 60 1.53 -8.34 3.33
CA VAL A 60 1.30 -7.56 4.56
C VAL A 60 2.44 -7.65 5.57
N GLY A 61 3.49 -8.41 5.26
CA GLY A 61 4.57 -8.71 6.21
C GLY A 61 5.31 -7.48 6.74
N GLY A 62 5.35 -6.39 6.00
CA GLY A 62 5.99 -5.16 6.42
C GLY A 62 5.08 -4.19 7.18
N ASN A 63 3.79 -4.47 7.30
CA ASN A 63 2.82 -3.52 7.86
C ASN A 63 3.21 -3.03 9.26
N LYS A 64 3.46 -3.96 10.15
CA LYS A 64 3.70 -3.64 11.58
C LYS A 64 4.93 -2.75 11.77
N ASP A 65 6.05 -3.13 11.17
CA ASP A 65 7.31 -2.40 11.33
C ASP A 65 7.25 -1.02 10.69
N LEU A 66 6.66 -0.92 9.50
CA LEU A 66 6.52 0.34 8.79
C LEU A 66 5.59 1.30 9.54
N LYS A 67 4.48 0.79 10.03
CA LYS A 67 3.56 1.59 10.85
C LYS A 67 4.24 2.09 12.12
N LYS A 68 4.98 1.23 12.81
CA LYS A 68 5.68 1.59 14.03
C LYS A 68 6.73 2.68 13.77
N LYS A 69 7.49 2.54 12.69
CA LYS A 69 8.59 3.47 12.38
C LYS A 69 8.09 4.83 11.90
N TYR A 70 7.09 4.85 11.02
CA TYR A 70 6.65 6.07 10.32
C TYR A 70 5.29 6.59 10.76
N ASN A 71 4.63 5.90 11.67
CA ASN A 71 3.25 6.21 12.05
C ASN A 71 2.30 6.22 10.84
N SER A 72 2.59 5.35 9.87
CA SER A 72 1.78 5.22 8.65
C SER A 72 0.43 4.61 8.96
N LYS A 73 -0.59 4.95 8.17
CA LYS A 73 -1.91 4.34 8.28
C LYS A 73 -2.02 3.17 7.31
N VAL A 74 -2.54 2.05 7.79
CA VAL A 74 -2.74 0.84 6.98
C VAL A 74 -4.15 0.84 6.42
N ILE A 75 -4.26 0.66 5.11
CA ILE A 75 -5.51 0.68 4.35
C ILE A 75 -5.74 -0.68 3.71
N GLY A 76 -6.94 -1.19 3.80
CA GLY A 76 -7.31 -2.45 3.18
C GLY A 76 -8.81 -2.63 3.07
N PHE A 77 -9.21 -3.81 2.57
CA PHE A 77 -10.61 -4.13 2.36
C PHE A 77 -11.35 -4.31 3.69
N LYS A 78 -12.50 -3.68 3.80
CA LYS A 78 -13.35 -3.71 4.99
C LYS A 78 -13.65 -5.14 5.46
N LYS A 79 -13.94 -6.05 4.55
CA LYS A 79 -14.26 -7.45 4.90
C LYS A 79 -13.06 -8.27 5.35
N ASP A 80 -11.84 -7.76 5.18
CA ASP A 80 -10.60 -8.40 5.60
C ASP A 80 -9.97 -7.75 6.83
N LYS A 81 -10.70 -6.89 7.53
CA LYS A 81 -10.15 -6.13 8.66
C LYS A 81 -9.53 -7.01 9.74
N ASP A 82 -10.04 -8.23 9.94
CA ASP A 82 -9.54 -9.16 10.95
C ASP A 82 -8.33 -9.97 10.47
N ARG A 83 -8.01 -9.91 9.16
CA ARG A 83 -6.90 -10.66 8.55
C ARG A 83 -5.73 -9.78 8.13
N ILE A 84 -5.94 -8.46 8.03
CA ILE A 84 -4.88 -7.51 7.67
C ILE A 84 -4.28 -6.93 8.94
N PRO A 85 -2.96 -7.16 9.22
CA PRO A 85 -2.33 -6.65 10.42
C PRO A 85 -2.33 -5.13 10.48
N GLU A 86 -2.66 -4.58 11.65
CA GLU A 86 -2.57 -3.17 11.95
C GLU A 86 -3.46 -2.26 11.10
N ILE A 87 -4.55 -2.78 10.53
CA ILE A 87 -5.43 -2.01 9.65
C ILE A 87 -6.07 -0.83 10.38
N ASP A 88 -6.04 0.34 9.75
CA ASP A 88 -6.62 1.59 10.28
C ASP A 88 -7.83 2.04 9.46
N ILE A 89 -7.73 1.98 8.14
CA ILE A 89 -8.74 2.49 7.22
C ILE A 89 -9.29 1.32 6.42
N CYS A 90 -10.59 1.09 6.56
CA CYS A 90 -11.30 0.01 5.86
C CYS A 90 -12.08 0.59 4.69
N LEU A 91 -11.82 0.08 3.50
CA LEU A 91 -12.48 0.52 2.27
C LEU A 91 -13.37 -0.59 1.71
N ASP A 92 -14.40 -0.19 1.00
CA ASP A 92 -15.33 -1.10 0.35
C ASP A 92 -15.24 -0.97 -1.18
N ASP A 93 -15.91 -1.87 -1.89
CA ASP A 93 -15.96 -1.86 -3.35
C ASP A 93 -16.48 -0.51 -3.86
N LYS A 94 -15.82 0.02 -4.88
CA LYS A 94 -16.14 1.30 -5.54
C LYS A 94 -15.92 2.55 -4.70
N ASP A 95 -15.38 2.43 -3.48
CA ASP A 95 -14.97 3.60 -2.71
C ASP A 95 -13.88 4.36 -3.43
N ILE A 96 -13.83 5.66 -3.21
CA ILE A 96 -12.73 6.50 -3.66
C ILE A 96 -11.99 6.99 -2.42
N TRP A 97 -10.70 6.65 -2.36
CA TRP A 97 -9.83 7.12 -1.29
C TRP A 97 -8.97 8.27 -1.78
N ARG A 98 -8.88 9.31 -0.96
CA ARG A 98 -8.08 10.50 -1.26
C ARG A 98 -7.24 10.90 -0.06
N SER A 99 -6.00 11.27 -0.32
CA SER A 99 -5.15 11.97 0.65
C SER A 99 -4.07 12.73 -0.09
N ASN A 100 -3.94 14.02 0.19
CA ASN A 100 -3.01 14.89 -0.53
C ASN A 100 -3.27 14.79 -2.06
N LYS A 101 -2.24 14.48 -2.85
CA LYS A 101 -2.38 14.27 -4.30
C LYS A 101 -2.68 12.83 -4.68
N PHE A 102 -2.78 11.93 -3.68
CA PHE A 102 -3.12 10.53 -3.94
C PHE A 102 -4.61 10.37 -4.04
N GLU A 103 -5.07 9.72 -5.10
CA GLU A 103 -6.49 9.44 -5.30
C GLU A 103 -6.64 8.10 -6.02
N ALA A 104 -7.36 7.17 -5.41
CA ALA A 104 -7.56 5.84 -5.95
C ALA A 104 -8.99 5.38 -5.76
N LYS A 105 -9.52 4.70 -6.78
CA LYS A 105 -10.79 3.99 -6.69
C LYS A 105 -10.52 2.53 -6.40
N ILE A 106 -11.32 1.96 -5.52
CA ILE A 106 -11.17 0.58 -5.04
C ILE A 106 -12.17 -0.32 -5.77
N TYR A 107 -11.70 -1.46 -6.26
CA TYR A 107 -12.56 -2.48 -6.85
C TYR A 107 -12.34 -3.81 -6.16
N HIS A 108 -13.43 -4.43 -5.71
CA HIS A 108 -13.39 -5.78 -5.17
C HIS A 108 -13.28 -6.78 -6.32
N ILE A 109 -12.19 -7.55 -6.33
CA ILE A 109 -11.88 -8.53 -7.38
C ILE A 109 -11.62 -9.90 -6.75
N PRO A 110 -12.64 -10.53 -6.14
CA PRO A 110 -12.45 -11.81 -5.47
C PRO A 110 -12.00 -12.90 -6.45
N GLY A 111 -11.23 -13.87 -5.96
CA GLY A 111 -10.70 -14.95 -6.77
C GLY A 111 -9.48 -15.54 -6.11
N HIS A 112 -8.34 -14.89 -6.25
CA HIS A 112 -7.10 -15.26 -5.57
C HIS A 112 -7.33 -15.36 -4.04
N THR A 113 -8.02 -14.38 -3.47
CA THR A 113 -8.62 -14.46 -2.14
C THR A 113 -10.03 -13.90 -2.22
N SER A 114 -10.86 -14.20 -1.22
CA SER A 114 -12.23 -13.67 -1.15
C SER A 114 -12.26 -12.16 -0.94
N GLY A 115 -11.21 -11.60 -0.35
CA GLY A 115 -11.12 -10.17 -0.04
C GLY A 115 -10.13 -9.41 -0.91
N HIS A 116 -9.74 -9.92 -2.07
CA HIS A 116 -8.81 -9.25 -2.95
C HIS A 116 -9.44 -7.99 -3.54
N ILE A 117 -8.74 -6.85 -3.41
CA ILE A 117 -9.14 -5.58 -4.03
C ILE A 117 -8.00 -5.06 -4.90
N CYS A 118 -8.34 -4.19 -5.83
CA CYS A 118 -7.33 -3.44 -6.55
C CYS A 118 -7.49 -1.94 -6.30
N TYR A 119 -6.38 -1.22 -6.44
CA TYR A 119 -6.32 0.23 -6.31
C TYR A 119 -6.08 0.83 -7.67
N HIS A 120 -7.04 1.58 -8.18
CA HIS A 120 -6.94 2.28 -9.46
C HIS A 120 -6.65 3.76 -9.22
N PHE A 121 -5.39 4.14 -9.41
CA PHE A 121 -4.97 5.54 -9.38
C PHE A 121 -5.30 6.14 -10.74
N PHE A 122 -6.55 6.56 -10.89
CA PHE A 122 -7.10 6.91 -12.21
C PHE A 122 -6.45 8.16 -12.83
N ASN A 123 -5.96 9.10 -12.03
CA ASN A 123 -5.28 10.28 -12.56
C ASN A 123 -3.93 9.94 -13.22
N GLN A 124 -3.26 8.89 -12.76
CA GLN A 124 -2.01 8.39 -13.32
C GLN A 124 -2.21 7.21 -14.28
N ASN A 125 -3.44 6.71 -14.39
CA ASN A 125 -3.78 5.53 -15.18
C ASN A 125 -2.98 4.29 -14.77
N ILE A 126 -2.90 4.05 -13.46
CA ILE A 126 -2.14 2.92 -12.88
C ILE A 126 -3.07 2.09 -12.01
N LEU A 127 -2.94 0.76 -12.14
CA LEU A 127 -3.73 -0.20 -11.40
C LEU A 127 -2.81 -1.15 -10.64
N PHE A 128 -3.03 -1.27 -9.33
CA PHE A 128 -2.35 -2.27 -8.48
C PHE A 128 -3.35 -3.35 -8.09
N THR A 129 -3.02 -4.60 -8.41
CA THR A 129 -3.91 -5.75 -8.18
C THR A 129 -3.36 -6.73 -7.16
#